data_445e552db1d243fa6e6e010db7c38241
#
_entry.id   445e552db1d243fa6e6e010db7c38241
#
_cell.length_a   1.000
_cell.length_b   1.000
_cell.length_c   1.000
_cell.angle_alpha   90.00
_cell.angle_beta   90.00
_cell.angle_gamma   90.00
#
_symmetry.space_group_name_H-M   'P 1'
#
loop_
_entity.id
_entity.type
_entity.pdbx_description
1 polymer ?
#
loop_
_entity_poly.entity_id
_entity_poly.type
_entity_poly.pdbx_seq_one_letter_code
_entity_poly.pdbx_strand_id
1 'polypeptide(L)'
;MTRRFDVTALGELLIDFTDSGLSPAGMQLFERNPGGAPANVLAALARFGHQTAFLGKVGADMHGDFLRDTLMTAGIDVRGLISDPEVFTTLAFVALD
;
A
#
# COMPACT_ATOMS: atom_id res chain seq x y z
N MET A 1 24.72 17.68 -10.31
CA MET A 1 23.49 17.60 -9.52
C MET A 1 23.13 16.16 -9.27
N THR A 2 22.91 15.80 -8.03
CA THR A 2 22.58 14.42 -7.66
C THR A 2 21.07 14.21 -7.72
N ARG A 3 20.64 13.18 -8.42
CA ARG A 3 19.23 12.77 -8.41
C ARG A 3 18.92 12.14 -7.05
N ARG A 4 17.81 12.55 -6.45
CA ARG A 4 17.35 11.96 -5.21
C ARG A 4 16.62 10.64 -5.44
N PHE A 5 15.87 10.54 -6.54
CA PHE A 5 15.08 9.36 -6.87
C PHE A 5 15.27 9.00 -8.34
N ASP A 6 15.37 7.71 -8.58
CA ASP A 6 15.40 7.18 -9.95
C ASP A 6 13.99 7.12 -10.53
N VAL A 7 13.00 6.78 -9.69
CA VAL A 7 11.60 6.68 -10.09
C VAL A 7 10.71 7.20 -8.98
N THR A 8 9.78 8.08 -9.35
CA THR A 8 8.72 8.56 -8.48
C THR A 8 7.38 8.25 -9.13
N ALA A 9 6.48 7.64 -8.40
CA ALA A 9 5.14 7.35 -8.90
C ALA A 9 4.09 8.14 -8.13
N LEU A 10 3.09 8.64 -8.85
CA LEU A 10 1.89 9.25 -8.30
C LEU A 10 0.75 8.29 -8.56
N GLY A 11 0.02 7.92 -7.54
CA GLY A 11 -1.06 6.99 -7.75
C GLY A 11 -1.90 6.74 -6.52
N GLU A 12 -2.70 5.69 -6.61
CA GLU A 12 -3.62 5.28 -5.58
C GLU A 12 -3.07 4.08 -4.83
N LEU A 13 -3.21 4.12 -3.51
CA LEU A 13 -2.97 2.98 -2.63
C LEU A 13 -4.29 2.56 -2.04
N LEU A 14 -4.47 1.26 -1.91
CA LEU A 14 -5.67 0.70 -1.32
C LEU A 14 -5.35 -0.61 -0.61
N ILE A 15 -6.33 -1.09 0.15
CA ILE A 15 -6.28 -2.41 0.75
C ILE A 15 -7.14 -3.36 -0.08
N ASP A 16 -6.58 -4.51 -0.45
CA ASP A 16 -7.35 -5.63 -0.99
C ASP A 16 -7.60 -6.63 0.13
N PHE A 17 -8.87 -6.83 0.51
CA PHE A 17 -9.26 -7.89 1.42
C PHE A 17 -9.64 -9.11 0.61
N THR A 18 -8.84 -10.16 0.73
CA THR A 18 -9.04 -11.41 -0.02
C THR A 18 -9.62 -12.47 0.92
N ASP A 19 -10.66 -13.18 0.45
CA ASP A 19 -11.28 -14.27 1.21
C ASP A 19 -10.22 -15.29 1.60
N SER A 20 -10.13 -15.58 2.89
CA SER A 20 -9.14 -16.50 3.46
C SER A 20 -9.79 -17.66 4.21
N GLY A 21 -11.06 -17.98 3.90
CA GLY A 21 -11.77 -19.08 4.51
C GLY A 21 -12.45 -18.73 5.82
N LEU A 22 -12.61 -19.72 6.69
CA LEU A 22 -13.32 -19.57 7.95
C LEU A 22 -12.37 -19.74 9.13
N SER A 23 -12.64 -19.00 10.21
CA SER A 23 -11.98 -19.21 11.49
C SER A 23 -12.48 -20.50 12.15
N PRO A 24 -11.81 -20.98 13.21
CA PRO A 24 -12.33 -22.11 14.00
C PRO A 24 -13.74 -21.88 14.54
N ALA A 25 -14.14 -20.63 14.76
CA ALA A 25 -15.48 -20.27 15.23
C ALA A 25 -16.50 -20.13 14.09
N GLY A 26 -16.13 -20.44 12.85
CA GLY A 26 -17.01 -20.37 11.70
C GLY A 26 -17.19 -18.96 11.10
N MET A 27 -16.37 -18.02 11.50
CA MET A 27 -16.43 -16.65 11.00
C MET A 27 -15.57 -16.49 9.75
N GLN A 28 -16.05 -15.73 8.77
CA GLN A 28 -15.29 -15.48 7.54
C GLN A 28 -14.05 -14.65 7.83
N LEU A 29 -12.92 -15.07 7.25
CA LEU A 29 -11.65 -14.36 7.35
C LEU A 29 -11.28 -13.73 6.04
N PHE A 30 -10.62 -12.57 6.14
CA PHE A 30 -10.03 -11.89 4.99
C PHE A 30 -8.57 -11.57 5.28
N GLU A 31 -7.71 -11.82 4.30
CA GLU A 31 -6.32 -11.33 4.36
C GLU A 31 -6.28 -9.88 3.90
N ARG A 32 -5.55 -9.07 4.65
CA ARG A 32 -5.35 -7.67 4.32
C ARG A 32 -4.09 -7.54 3.47
N ASN A 33 -4.26 -7.23 2.20
CA ASN A 33 -3.15 -7.12 1.26
C ASN A 33 -3.01 -5.67 0.77
N PRO A 34 -1.77 -5.15 0.69
CA PRO A 34 -1.56 -3.85 0.06
C PRO A 34 -1.82 -3.96 -1.44
N GLY A 35 -2.55 -2.99 -1.99
CA GLY A 35 -2.90 -2.93 -3.40
C GLY A 35 -2.52 -1.61 -4.02
N GLY A 36 -2.50 -1.57 -5.35
CA GLY A 36 -2.14 -0.39 -6.12
C GLY A 36 -0.97 -0.69 -7.04
N ALA A 37 -1.24 -0.68 -8.35
CA ALA A 37 -0.24 -1.07 -9.35
C ALA A 37 1.05 -0.23 -9.31
N PRO A 38 0.99 1.12 -9.18
CA PRO A 38 2.22 1.91 -9.14
C PRO A 38 3.13 1.54 -7.97
N ALA A 39 2.56 1.26 -6.79
CA ALA A 39 3.35 0.89 -5.63
C ALA A 39 4.02 -0.47 -5.82
N ASN A 40 3.36 -1.41 -6.48
CA ASN A 40 3.95 -2.71 -6.77
C ASN A 40 5.15 -2.60 -7.70
N VAL A 41 5.08 -1.72 -8.70
CA VAL A 41 6.21 -1.44 -9.59
C VAL A 41 7.38 -0.84 -8.81
N LEU A 42 7.11 0.13 -7.94
CA LEU A 42 8.16 0.75 -7.12
C LEU A 42 8.82 -0.26 -6.18
N ALA A 43 8.05 -1.16 -5.59
CA ALA A 43 8.60 -2.20 -4.71
C ALA A 43 9.55 -3.11 -5.48
N ALA A 44 9.20 -3.49 -6.70
CA ALA A 44 10.08 -4.29 -7.56
C ALA A 44 11.38 -3.53 -7.88
N LEU A 45 11.27 -2.26 -8.26
CA LEU A 45 12.44 -1.44 -8.58
C LEU A 45 13.34 -1.23 -7.37
N ALA A 46 12.77 -1.03 -6.19
CA ALA A 46 13.55 -0.86 -4.96
C ALA A 46 14.38 -2.12 -4.66
N ARG A 47 13.83 -3.31 -4.93
CA ARG A 47 14.58 -4.56 -4.74
C ARG A 47 15.78 -4.66 -5.67
N PHE A 48 15.76 -3.97 -6.79
CA PHE A 48 16.89 -3.92 -7.73
C PHE A 48 17.85 -2.77 -7.41
N GLY A 49 17.69 -2.09 -6.26
CA GLY A 49 18.60 -1.07 -5.80
C GLY A 49 18.29 0.34 -6.28
N HIS A 50 17.13 0.55 -6.91
CA HIS A 50 16.74 1.90 -7.35
C HIS A 50 16.19 2.72 -6.20
N GLN A 51 16.41 4.03 -6.26
CA GLN A 51 15.84 4.98 -5.31
C GLN A 51 14.43 5.31 -5.77
N THR A 52 13.43 4.94 -4.98
CA THR A 52 12.01 5.07 -5.35
C THR A 52 11.25 5.89 -4.34
N ALA A 53 10.24 6.63 -4.81
CA ALA A 53 9.35 7.43 -3.97
C ALA A 53 7.92 7.31 -4.46
N PHE A 54 6.99 7.38 -3.53
CA PHE A 54 5.56 7.33 -3.83
C PHE A 54 4.88 8.62 -3.37
N LEU A 55 4.05 9.17 -4.26
CA LEU A 55 3.22 10.34 -3.97
C LEU A 55 1.76 9.91 -3.99
N GLY A 56 1.04 10.16 -2.93
CA GLY A 56 -0.37 9.78 -2.86
C GLY A 56 -0.98 10.16 -1.53
N LYS A 57 -2.17 9.60 -1.27
CA LYS A 57 -2.94 9.91 -0.07
C LYS A 57 -3.58 8.62 0.45
N VAL A 58 -3.58 8.48 1.77
CA VAL A 58 -4.32 7.43 2.48
C VAL A 58 -5.09 8.10 3.62
N GLY A 59 -6.05 7.38 4.19
CA GLY A 59 -6.71 7.85 5.39
C GLY A 59 -5.78 7.83 6.61
N ALA A 60 -6.05 8.71 7.57
CA ALA A 60 -5.36 8.67 8.86
C ALA A 60 -6.02 7.59 9.73
N ASP A 61 -5.85 6.34 9.34
CA ASP A 61 -6.45 5.18 9.98
C ASP A 61 -5.47 4.01 10.00
N MET A 62 -5.87 2.90 10.63
CA MET A 62 -5.00 1.74 10.76
C MET A 62 -4.61 1.14 9.41
N HIS A 63 -5.45 1.26 8.40
CA HIS A 63 -5.16 0.74 7.07
C HIS A 63 -4.18 1.63 6.32
N GLY A 64 -4.31 2.95 6.48
CA GLY A 64 -3.35 3.90 5.93
C GLY A 64 -1.96 3.72 6.54
N ASP A 65 -1.91 3.51 7.86
CA ASP A 65 -0.65 3.25 8.56
C ASP A 65 0.00 1.95 8.08
N PHE A 66 -0.81 0.90 7.89
CA PHE A 66 -0.34 -0.37 7.35
C PHE A 66 0.29 -0.19 5.95
N LEU A 67 -0.37 0.57 5.08
CA LEU A 67 0.15 0.83 3.74
C LEU A 67 1.45 1.62 3.77
N ARG A 68 1.53 2.65 4.62
CA ARG A 68 2.77 3.41 4.81
C ARG A 68 3.92 2.52 5.25
N ASP A 69 3.67 1.69 6.26
CA ASP A 69 4.70 0.79 6.78
C ASP A 69 5.14 -0.23 5.75
N THR A 70 4.21 -0.73 4.94
CA THR A 70 4.50 -1.66 3.86
C THR A 70 5.44 -1.02 2.83
N LEU A 71 5.17 0.21 2.41
CA LEU A 71 6.03 0.93 1.47
C LEU A 71 7.41 1.19 2.08
N MET A 72 7.47 1.61 3.32
CA MET A 72 8.75 1.86 4.01
C MET A 72 9.57 0.58 4.09
N THR A 73 8.96 -0.53 4.45
CA THR A 73 9.63 -1.83 4.53
C THR A 73 10.16 -2.28 3.17
N ALA A 74 9.47 -1.91 2.09
CA ALA A 74 9.92 -2.21 0.73
C ALA A 74 11.01 -1.26 0.23
N GLY A 75 11.41 -0.28 1.04
CA GLY A 75 12.48 0.65 0.67
C GLY A 75 12.00 1.84 -0.16
N ILE A 76 10.71 2.12 -0.16
CA ILE A 76 10.13 3.24 -0.91
C ILE A 76 10.04 4.47 0.01
N ASP A 77 10.46 5.64 -0.49
CA ASP A 77 10.34 6.89 0.26
C ASP A 77 8.87 7.32 0.31
N VAL A 78 8.38 7.59 1.50
CA VAL A 78 6.97 7.92 1.75
C VAL A 78 6.74 9.35 2.22
N ARG A 79 7.72 10.25 2.04
CA ARG A 79 7.54 11.65 2.45
C ARG A 79 6.41 12.33 1.69
N GLY A 80 6.13 11.89 0.47
CA GLY A 80 5.01 12.39 -0.34
C GLY A 80 3.70 11.63 -0.14
N LEU A 81 3.63 10.71 0.80
CA LEU A 81 2.40 10.00 1.13
C LEU A 81 1.70 10.74 2.26
N ILE A 82 0.55 11.32 1.96
CA ILE A 82 -0.21 12.14 2.89
C ILE A 82 -1.21 11.27 3.64
N SER A 83 -1.22 11.37 4.98
CA SER A 83 -2.27 10.78 5.81
C SER A 83 -3.33 11.86 6.07
N ASP A 84 -4.53 11.67 5.54
CA ASP A 84 -5.60 12.67 5.58
C ASP A 84 -6.67 12.22 6.58
N PRO A 85 -6.91 13.00 7.66
CA PRO A 85 -7.92 12.63 8.65
C PRO A 85 -9.36 12.78 8.16
N GLU A 86 -9.58 13.42 7.02
CA GLU A 86 -10.92 13.67 6.49
C GLU A 86 -11.37 12.61 5.48
N VAL A 87 -10.49 11.66 5.14
CA VAL A 87 -10.83 10.57 4.21
C VAL A 87 -10.50 9.23 4.83
N PHE A 88 -11.15 8.19 4.34
CA PHE A 88 -10.84 6.82 4.72
C PHE A 88 -9.92 6.20 3.68
N THR A 89 -9.05 5.29 4.13
CA THR A 89 -8.27 4.48 3.20
C THR A 89 -9.21 3.65 2.35
N THR A 90 -8.97 3.61 1.04
CA THR A 90 -9.80 2.83 0.12
C THR A 90 -9.65 1.34 0.39
N LEU A 91 -10.78 0.66 0.51
CA LEU A 91 -10.84 -0.79 0.75
C LEU A 91 -11.54 -1.45 -0.43
N ALA A 92 -10.98 -2.57 -0.89
CA ALA A 92 -11.61 -3.43 -1.88
C ALA A 92 -11.74 -4.83 -1.30
N PHE A 93 -12.88 -5.46 -1.49
CA PHE A 93 -13.12 -6.84 -1.05
C PHE A 93 -13.17 -7.74 -2.27
N VAL A 94 -12.34 -8.78 -2.28
CA VAL A 94 -12.27 -9.73 -3.38
C VAL A 94 -12.96 -11.01 -2.92
N ALA A 95 -14.09 -11.31 -3.56
CA ALA A 95 -14.82 -12.55 -3.30
C ALA A 95 -14.40 -13.60 -4.32
N LEU A 96 -14.20 -14.83 -3.85
CA LEU A 96 -13.92 -15.97 -4.72
C LEU A 96 -15.20 -16.80 -4.88
N ASP A 97 -15.53 -17.15 -6.11
CA ASP A 97 -16.67 -18.01 -6.41
C ASP A 97 -16.34 -19.48 -6.21
#